data_e0d43cd2f277d908f2904aac4526aa78
#
_entry.id   e0d43cd2f277d908f2904aac4526aa78
#
_cell.length_a   1.000
_cell.length_b   1.000
_cell.length_c   1.000
_cell.angle_alpha   90.00
_cell.angle_beta   90.00
_cell.angle_gamma   90.00
#
_symmetry.space_group_name_H-M   'P 1'
#
loop_
_entity.id
_entity.type
_entity.pdbx_description
1 polymer ?
#
loop_
_entity_poly.entity_id
_entity_poly.type
_entity_poly.pdbx_seq_one_letter_code
_entity_poly.pdbx_strand_id
1 'polypeptide(L)'
;MKVAIIGGGVAGIAAAYTLLADKNVTAVHLLEATGRYGGRARTDTTSIPGFAFDKGAQYIQDPTLNPLTAIAKKLNFDTVEEDAVYRLRVETEDGWETLPTTEPQVQAVVDEIQASFDENSKKPNVIVAGKPRKIEEVQLFGHATSTYGPFTESAETWQYIAADRAREAKGDGEENLFVVKGIGSLVAAWGQKLRPTSGSTYVEHFGAVVSKIAYDDDKVTLTYDSQSLTVDACIVTVPVSVLGDGSIAFEPALPDAHRNALKVLRLGSYKKLALRLRTSPADIVPGTNYYLAEDDPPGVWQYYRLPHADDVLIAHAAGDFAAALDRLPDSEVFKLFKTRIQTACDGVFFTTGRAMTNWSNEPAARGAYSYTAFTGGGPDDPNALKARDALATPVKRVYFAGEATDPSCYGTLQAAYFSGERAAVAVLHDVHAA
;
A
#
# COMPACT_ATOMS: atom_id res chain seq x y z
N MET A 1 -27.46 10.91 -15.48
CA MET A 1 -26.05 11.31 -15.48
C MET A 1 -25.17 10.12 -15.83
N LYS A 2 -24.16 10.32 -16.66
CA LYS A 2 -23.13 9.32 -16.99
C LYS A 2 -21.84 9.66 -16.26
N VAL A 3 -21.23 8.71 -15.56
CA VAL A 3 -20.00 8.92 -14.81
C VAL A 3 -18.94 7.92 -15.25
N ALA A 4 -17.70 8.37 -15.42
CA ALA A 4 -16.57 7.49 -15.62
C ALA A 4 -15.75 7.37 -14.33
N ILE A 5 -15.19 6.17 -14.10
CA ILE A 5 -14.24 5.87 -13.02
C ILE A 5 -12.97 5.35 -13.68
N ILE A 6 -11.83 5.95 -13.40
CA ILE A 6 -10.54 5.53 -13.92
C ILE A 6 -9.78 4.81 -12.80
N GLY A 7 -9.67 3.50 -12.93
CA GLY A 7 -9.05 2.59 -11.98
C GLY A 7 -10.04 1.63 -11.32
N GLY A 8 -9.77 0.33 -11.44
CA GLY A 8 -10.56 -0.78 -10.85
C GLY A 8 -10.04 -1.26 -9.50
N GLY A 9 -9.32 -0.41 -8.75
CA GLY A 9 -8.91 -0.65 -7.37
C GLY A 9 -10.04 -0.49 -6.37
N VAL A 10 -9.74 -0.63 -5.07
CA VAL A 10 -10.73 -0.50 -3.98
C VAL A 10 -11.50 0.83 -4.05
N ALA A 11 -10.82 1.94 -4.33
CA ALA A 11 -11.47 3.25 -4.45
C ALA A 11 -12.45 3.30 -5.62
N GLY A 12 -12.07 2.80 -6.79
CA GLY A 12 -12.94 2.76 -7.96
C GLY A 12 -14.14 1.84 -7.77
N ILE A 13 -13.96 0.69 -7.12
CA ILE A 13 -15.05 -0.25 -6.81
C ILE A 13 -16.02 0.40 -5.81
N ALA A 14 -15.53 1.04 -4.74
CA ALA A 14 -16.37 1.74 -3.75
C ALA A 14 -17.16 2.86 -4.41
N ALA A 15 -16.52 3.69 -5.23
CA ALA A 15 -17.18 4.74 -6.00
C ALA A 15 -18.28 4.17 -6.92
N ALA A 16 -17.99 3.05 -7.60
CA ALA A 16 -18.97 2.42 -8.48
C ALA A 16 -20.21 1.93 -7.70
N TYR A 17 -20.03 1.30 -6.55
CA TYR A 17 -21.15 0.88 -5.70
C TYR A 17 -22.02 2.05 -5.28
N THR A 18 -21.42 3.16 -4.84
CA THR A 18 -22.13 4.37 -4.42
C THR A 18 -22.92 4.98 -5.59
N LEU A 19 -22.29 5.14 -6.75
CA LEU A 19 -22.94 5.71 -7.93
C LEU A 19 -24.06 4.82 -8.47
N LEU A 20 -23.87 3.52 -8.54
CA LEU A 20 -24.87 2.57 -9.07
C LEU A 20 -26.10 2.44 -8.17
N ALA A 21 -26.02 2.87 -6.91
CA ALA A 21 -27.18 2.92 -6.01
C ALA A 21 -28.09 4.14 -6.23
N ASP A 22 -27.62 5.21 -6.90
CA ASP A 22 -28.38 6.42 -7.13
C ASP A 22 -29.21 6.36 -8.43
N LYS A 23 -30.50 6.68 -8.32
CA LYS A 23 -31.44 6.63 -9.44
C LYS A 23 -31.20 7.66 -10.55
N ASN A 24 -30.44 8.71 -10.28
CA ASN A 24 -30.14 9.76 -11.25
C ASN A 24 -28.88 9.43 -12.07
N VAL A 25 -28.15 8.38 -11.69
CA VAL A 25 -27.03 7.85 -12.47
C VAL A 25 -27.56 6.92 -13.53
N THR A 26 -27.41 7.28 -14.80
CA THR A 26 -27.89 6.50 -15.94
C THR A 26 -26.84 5.52 -16.49
N ALA A 27 -25.56 5.84 -16.30
CA ALA A 27 -24.47 4.93 -16.65
C ALA A 27 -23.21 5.18 -15.81
N VAL A 28 -22.54 4.09 -15.43
CA VAL A 28 -21.20 4.10 -14.85
C VAL A 28 -20.27 3.32 -15.78
N HIS A 29 -19.20 3.95 -16.23
CA HIS A 29 -18.13 3.36 -17.01
C HIS A 29 -16.89 3.22 -16.15
N LEU A 30 -16.43 2.01 -15.87
CA LEU A 30 -15.19 1.76 -15.14
C LEU A 30 -14.09 1.38 -16.14
N LEU A 31 -13.03 2.20 -16.21
CA LEU A 31 -11.87 2.00 -17.07
C LEU A 31 -10.70 1.52 -16.22
N GLU A 32 -10.21 0.32 -16.46
CA GLU A 32 -9.09 -0.29 -15.74
C GLU A 32 -7.99 -0.69 -16.74
N ALA A 33 -6.77 -0.23 -16.46
CA ALA A 33 -5.63 -0.45 -17.35
C ALA A 33 -5.21 -1.93 -17.46
N THR A 34 -5.49 -2.72 -16.41
CA THR A 34 -5.23 -4.18 -16.39
C THR A 34 -6.48 -4.99 -16.75
N GLY A 35 -6.32 -6.31 -16.86
CA GLY A 35 -7.45 -7.22 -17.10
C GLY A 35 -8.21 -7.66 -15.83
N ARG A 36 -8.10 -6.92 -14.69
CA ARG A 36 -8.62 -7.37 -13.39
C ARG A 36 -9.01 -6.24 -12.47
N TYR A 37 -9.90 -6.50 -11.55
CA TYR A 37 -10.12 -5.68 -10.37
C TYR A 37 -9.00 -5.81 -9.34
N GLY A 38 -8.91 -4.85 -8.43
CA GLY A 38 -8.12 -4.87 -7.20
C GLY A 38 -6.95 -3.90 -7.17
N GLY A 39 -6.41 -3.49 -8.32
CA GLY A 39 -5.25 -2.58 -8.35
C GLY A 39 -4.08 -3.16 -7.56
N ARG A 40 -3.63 -2.45 -6.49
CA ARG A 40 -2.56 -2.89 -5.58
C ARG A 40 -3.00 -3.96 -4.55
N ALA A 41 -4.27 -4.28 -4.43
CA ALA A 41 -4.74 -5.51 -3.78
C ALA A 41 -4.75 -6.64 -4.83
N ARG A 42 -3.76 -7.55 -4.74
CA ARG A 42 -3.57 -8.64 -5.70
C ARG A 42 -3.07 -9.89 -5.01
N THR A 43 -3.78 -10.99 -5.19
CA THR A 43 -3.38 -12.32 -4.70
C THR A 43 -2.87 -13.19 -5.85
N ASP A 44 -1.75 -13.85 -5.66
CA ASP A 44 -1.23 -14.90 -6.52
C ASP A 44 -1.61 -16.27 -5.92
N THR A 45 -2.40 -17.04 -6.63
CA THR A 45 -2.87 -18.37 -6.21
C THR A 45 -2.21 -19.48 -7.01
N THR A 46 -1.23 -19.17 -7.85
CA THR A 46 -0.64 -20.09 -8.83
C THR A 46 0.82 -20.42 -8.58
N SER A 47 1.63 -19.45 -8.15
CA SER A 47 3.09 -19.62 -8.00
C SER A 47 3.48 -20.56 -6.86
N ILE A 48 2.64 -20.66 -5.83
CA ILE A 48 2.81 -21.61 -4.73
C ILE A 48 1.50 -22.42 -4.61
N PRO A 49 1.44 -23.65 -5.12
CA PRO A 49 0.21 -24.45 -5.14
C PRO A 49 -0.43 -24.59 -3.75
N GLY A 50 -1.71 -24.30 -3.65
CA GLY A 50 -2.47 -24.38 -2.38
C GLY A 50 -2.25 -23.21 -1.42
N PHE A 51 -1.50 -22.18 -1.80
CA PHE A 51 -1.28 -20.98 -1.00
C PHE A 51 -1.70 -19.72 -1.77
N ALA A 52 -2.40 -18.82 -1.09
CA ALA A 52 -2.81 -17.53 -1.60
C ALA A 52 -1.80 -16.45 -1.14
N PHE A 53 -0.90 -16.04 -2.04
CA PHE A 53 0.10 -15.04 -1.75
C PHE A 53 -0.39 -13.63 -2.07
N ASP A 54 -0.64 -12.83 -1.06
CA ASP A 54 -0.99 -11.42 -1.23
C ASP A 54 0.23 -10.61 -1.65
N LYS A 55 0.30 -10.28 -2.92
CA LYS A 55 1.39 -9.51 -3.51
C LYS A 55 1.40 -8.04 -3.08
N GLY A 56 0.25 -7.46 -2.76
CA GLY A 56 0.12 -6.07 -2.32
C GLY A 56 -0.36 -5.98 -0.87
N ALA A 57 -1.50 -5.31 -0.68
CA ALA A 57 -2.19 -5.28 0.60
C ALA A 57 -2.37 -6.69 1.16
N GLN A 58 -2.31 -6.83 2.47
CA GLN A 58 -2.28 -8.12 3.14
C GLN A 58 -3.30 -8.22 4.26
N TYR A 59 -3.66 -7.10 4.86
CA TYR A 59 -4.50 -7.04 6.05
C TYR A 59 -5.81 -6.31 5.80
N ILE A 60 -6.84 -6.70 6.55
CA ILE A 60 -7.92 -5.82 6.91
C ILE A 60 -7.48 -5.18 8.23
N GLN A 61 -6.97 -3.96 8.17
CA GLN A 61 -6.54 -3.18 9.33
C GLN A 61 -7.77 -2.59 10.00
N ASP A 62 -7.76 -2.47 11.34
CA ASP A 62 -8.89 -1.98 12.13
C ASP A 62 -10.23 -2.63 11.73
N PRO A 63 -10.40 -3.94 11.98
CA PRO A 63 -11.54 -4.70 11.46
C PRO A 63 -12.90 -4.18 11.91
N THR A 64 -12.96 -3.44 13.02
CA THR A 64 -14.18 -2.85 13.54
C THR A 64 -14.71 -1.70 12.70
N LEU A 65 -13.81 -0.92 12.11
CA LEU A 65 -14.15 0.25 11.28
C LEU A 65 -13.97 0.00 9.78
N ASN A 66 -13.26 -1.06 9.41
CA ASN A 66 -12.92 -1.35 8.02
C ASN A 66 -14.10 -1.99 7.26
N PRO A 67 -14.63 -1.35 6.22
CA PRO A 67 -15.75 -1.89 5.44
C PRO A 67 -15.46 -3.27 4.83
N LEU A 68 -14.18 -3.61 4.58
CA LEU A 68 -13.80 -4.90 4.02
C LEU A 68 -14.12 -6.07 4.95
N THR A 69 -14.24 -5.87 6.26
CA THR A 69 -14.68 -6.89 7.21
C THR A 69 -16.10 -7.38 6.89
N ALA A 70 -17.03 -6.44 6.70
CA ALA A 70 -18.41 -6.76 6.33
C ALA A 70 -18.48 -7.38 4.92
N ILE A 71 -17.65 -6.92 4.00
CA ILE A 71 -17.56 -7.45 2.63
C ILE A 71 -17.02 -8.88 2.64
N ALA A 72 -15.98 -9.18 3.43
CA ALA A 72 -15.44 -10.51 3.60
C ALA A 72 -16.50 -11.48 4.11
N LYS A 73 -17.20 -11.10 5.18
CA LYS A 73 -18.32 -11.88 5.74
C LYS A 73 -19.42 -12.13 4.70
N LYS A 74 -19.84 -11.10 3.96
CA LYS A 74 -20.89 -11.20 2.93
C LYS A 74 -20.51 -12.12 1.78
N LEU A 75 -19.21 -12.18 1.43
CA LEU A 75 -18.69 -12.99 0.32
C LEU A 75 -18.15 -14.35 0.77
N ASN A 76 -18.31 -14.72 2.04
CA ASN A 76 -17.83 -15.97 2.64
C ASN A 76 -16.31 -16.16 2.49
N PHE A 77 -15.54 -15.11 2.78
CA PHE A 77 -14.10 -15.18 2.94
C PHE A 77 -13.76 -15.32 4.42
N ASP A 78 -13.06 -16.40 4.76
CA ASP A 78 -12.57 -16.64 6.11
C ASP A 78 -11.44 -15.69 6.44
N THR A 79 -11.42 -15.22 7.69
CA THR A 79 -10.39 -14.34 8.23
C THR A 79 -9.76 -14.95 9.48
N VAL A 80 -8.49 -14.61 9.72
CA VAL A 80 -7.71 -15.03 10.89
C VAL A 80 -7.06 -13.79 11.49
N GLU A 81 -7.16 -13.64 12.80
CA GLU A 81 -6.50 -12.54 13.52
C GLU A 81 -4.98 -12.65 13.43
N GLU A 82 -4.33 -11.49 13.33
CA GLU A 82 -2.90 -11.38 13.48
C GLU A 82 -2.57 -11.21 14.96
N ASP A 83 -2.08 -12.26 15.59
CA ASP A 83 -1.47 -12.18 16.92
C ASP A 83 0.04 -11.91 16.73
N ALA A 84 0.39 -10.66 16.48
CA ALA A 84 1.73 -10.27 16.08
C ALA A 84 2.70 -10.24 17.26
N VAL A 85 3.58 -11.22 17.32
CA VAL A 85 4.74 -11.22 18.22
C VAL A 85 5.97 -10.81 17.41
N TYR A 86 6.81 -9.94 17.96
CA TYR A 86 8.00 -9.42 17.29
C TYR A 86 9.28 -9.89 17.97
N ARG A 87 10.30 -10.23 17.19
CA ARG A 87 11.60 -10.72 17.64
C ARG A 87 12.72 -10.15 16.76
N LEU A 88 13.86 -9.85 17.36
CA LEU A 88 15.09 -9.54 16.63
C LEU A 88 15.93 -10.80 16.48
N ARG A 89 16.48 -10.99 15.29
CA ARG A 89 17.49 -12.01 15.02
C ARG A 89 18.83 -11.30 14.86
N VAL A 90 19.72 -11.47 15.81
CA VAL A 90 21.02 -10.82 15.86
C VAL A 90 22.16 -11.81 15.77
N GLU A 91 23.20 -11.45 15.03
CA GLU A 91 24.44 -12.21 14.95
C GLU A 91 25.36 -11.74 16.07
N THR A 92 25.86 -12.69 16.88
CA THR A 92 26.80 -12.45 17.99
C THR A 92 28.08 -13.20 17.76
N GLU A 93 29.10 -13.01 18.61
CA GLU A 93 30.34 -13.77 18.53
C GLU A 93 30.12 -15.28 18.73
N ASP A 94 29.08 -15.66 19.49
CA ASP A 94 28.72 -17.05 19.78
C ASP A 94 27.71 -17.65 18.80
N GLY A 95 27.28 -16.90 17.78
CA GLY A 95 26.28 -17.33 16.78
C GLY A 95 25.05 -16.44 16.75
N TRP A 96 23.91 -17.03 16.34
CA TRP A 96 22.67 -16.29 16.18
C TRP A 96 21.77 -16.36 17.41
N GLU A 97 21.34 -15.22 17.93
CA GLU A 97 20.40 -15.13 19.02
C GLU A 97 19.05 -14.54 18.59
N THR A 98 17.97 -14.91 19.28
CA THR A 98 16.65 -14.33 19.11
C THR A 98 16.27 -13.54 20.36
N LEU A 99 16.17 -12.23 20.23
CA LEU A 99 15.86 -11.32 21.34
C LEU A 99 14.40 -10.87 21.25
N PRO A 100 13.65 -10.89 22.37
CA PRO A 100 12.36 -10.22 22.44
C PRO A 100 12.54 -8.71 22.29
N THR A 101 11.59 -8.05 21.67
CA THR A 101 11.61 -6.58 21.49
C THR A 101 11.47 -5.84 22.82
N THR A 102 10.98 -6.50 23.84
CA THR A 102 10.89 -6.00 25.23
C THR A 102 12.20 -6.12 26.00
N GLU A 103 13.25 -6.66 25.40
CA GLU A 103 14.58 -6.72 26.04
C GLU A 103 15.04 -5.31 26.37
N PRO A 104 15.48 -5.01 27.63
CA PRO A 104 15.83 -3.66 28.03
C PRO A 104 16.86 -2.96 27.13
N GLN A 105 17.85 -3.68 26.64
CA GLN A 105 18.84 -3.14 25.71
C GLN A 105 18.25 -2.77 24.34
N VAL A 106 17.26 -3.51 23.86
CA VAL A 106 16.53 -3.22 22.62
C VAL A 106 15.63 -2.02 22.85
N GLN A 107 14.88 -2.01 23.95
CA GLN A 107 13.99 -0.91 24.31
C GLN A 107 14.75 0.41 24.48
N ALA A 108 15.92 0.38 25.14
CA ALA A 108 16.74 1.58 25.29
C ALA A 108 17.17 2.19 23.95
N VAL A 109 17.52 1.36 22.95
CA VAL A 109 17.86 1.86 21.61
C VAL A 109 16.64 2.41 20.90
N VAL A 110 15.50 1.80 21.07
CA VAL A 110 14.23 2.28 20.50
C VAL A 110 13.83 3.63 21.10
N ASP A 111 13.88 3.75 22.43
CA ASP A 111 13.57 5.00 23.13
C ASP A 111 14.51 6.13 22.67
N GLU A 112 15.77 5.81 22.44
CA GLU A 112 16.77 6.75 21.93
C GLU A 112 16.50 7.16 20.47
N ILE A 113 16.07 6.22 19.64
CA ILE A 113 15.62 6.48 18.26
C ILE A 113 14.41 7.40 18.30
N GLN A 114 13.42 7.11 19.13
CA GLN A 114 12.22 7.92 19.28
C GLN A 114 12.55 9.35 19.68
N ALA A 115 13.37 9.52 20.74
CA ALA A 115 13.82 10.84 21.19
C ALA A 115 14.58 11.58 20.08
N SER A 116 15.40 10.86 19.32
CA SER A 116 16.15 11.42 18.19
C SER A 116 15.25 11.87 17.04
N PHE A 117 14.10 11.22 16.86
CA PHE A 117 13.07 11.63 15.91
C PHE A 117 12.46 12.97 16.29
N ASP A 118 12.04 13.11 17.53
CA ASP A 118 11.38 14.31 18.04
C ASP A 118 12.30 15.53 17.92
N GLU A 119 13.59 15.35 18.17
CA GLU A 119 14.59 16.42 18.08
C GLU A 119 15.07 16.72 16.64
N ASN A 120 15.13 15.71 15.78
CA ASN A 120 15.83 15.78 14.50
C ASN A 120 14.93 15.55 13.29
N SER A 121 13.64 15.74 13.42
CA SER A 121 12.65 15.54 12.33
C SER A 121 12.94 16.31 11.02
N LYS A 122 13.91 17.22 11.03
CA LYS A 122 14.35 18.02 9.86
C LYS A 122 15.66 17.52 9.23
N LYS A 123 16.27 16.45 9.73
CA LYS A 123 17.58 15.97 9.26
C LYS A 123 17.47 14.61 8.56
N PRO A 124 18.26 14.36 7.51
CA PRO A 124 18.22 13.11 6.77
C PRO A 124 18.78 11.90 7.53
N ASN A 125 19.49 12.12 8.66
CA ASN A 125 20.03 11.06 9.50
C ASN A 125 19.44 11.16 10.90
N VAL A 126 19.04 10.04 11.45
CA VAL A 126 18.65 9.94 12.86
C VAL A 126 19.92 9.92 13.72
N ILE A 127 19.89 10.65 14.82
CA ILE A 127 21.01 10.68 15.78
C ILE A 127 20.61 9.85 16.99
N VAL A 128 21.32 8.75 17.23
CA VAL A 128 21.12 7.86 18.37
C VAL A 128 22.40 7.86 19.20
N ALA A 129 22.31 8.05 20.50
CA ALA A 129 23.45 8.18 21.41
C ALA A 129 24.46 9.26 20.95
N GLY A 130 23.96 10.36 20.39
CA GLY A 130 24.81 11.44 19.86
C GLY A 130 25.61 11.08 18.60
N LYS A 131 25.37 9.91 18.00
CA LYS A 131 26.03 9.45 16.76
C LYS A 131 25.03 9.32 15.64
N PRO A 132 25.38 9.78 14.41
CA PRO A 132 24.57 9.48 13.24
C PRO A 132 24.46 7.97 13.06
N ARG A 133 23.24 7.45 12.90
CA ARG A 133 22.95 6.07 12.53
C ARG A 133 22.49 5.99 11.09
N LYS A 134 22.84 4.90 10.43
CA LYS A 134 22.29 4.62 9.11
C LYS A 134 20.80 4.31 9.24
N ILE A 135 20.05 4.61 8.20
CA ILE A 135 18.59 4.40 8.19
C ILE A 135 18.25 2.91 8.38
N GLU A 136 19.10 2.01 7.91
CA GLU A 136 18.93 0.57 8.04
C GLU A 136 19.00 0.10 9.50
N GLU A 137 19.92 0.67 10.28
CA GLU A 137 20.02 0.39 11.72
C GLU A 137 18.77 0.90 12.44
N VAL A 138 18.33 2.11 12.09
CA VAL A 138 17.10 2.69 12.65
C VAL A 138 15.89 1.85 12.27
N GLN A 139 15.82 1.39 11.03
CA GLN A 139 14.76 0.53 10.54
C GLN A 139 14.70 -0.80 11.29
N LEU A 140 15.82 -1.43 11.55
CA LEU A 140 15.88 -2.66 12.33
C LEU A 140 15.28 -2.48 13.73
N PHE A 141 15.69 -1.44 14.44
CA PHE A 141 15.21 -1.16 15.79
C PHE A 141 13.79 -0.60 15.80
N GLY A 142 13.43 0.22 14.82
CA GLY A 142 12.08 0.73 14.67
C GLY A 142 11.05 -0.38 14.50
N HIS A 143 11.38 -1.45 13.77
CA HIS A 143 10.52 -2.63 13.67
C HIS A 143 10.34 -3.36 14.98
N ALA A 144 11.37 -3.36 15.80
CA ALA A 144 11.30 -4.04 17.08
C ALA A 144 10.17 -3.54 17.97
N THR A 145 9.68 -2.32 17.73
CA THR A 145 8.60 -1.72 18.52
C THR A 145 7.26 -1.65 17.82
N SER A 146 7.16 -2.10 16.59
CA SER A 146 5.98 -1.88 15.72
C SER A 146 5.62 -0.39 15.51
N THR A 147 6.39 0.53 16.08
CA THR A 147 6.05 1.94 16.05
C THR A 147 6.57 2.62 14.79
N TYR A 148 7.72 2.17 14.30
CA TYR A 148 8.38 2.72 13.11
C TYR A 148 8.95 1.59 12.28
N GLY A 149 8.14 0.98 11.46
CA GLY A 149 8.63 -0.07 10.59
C GLY A 149 9.03 0.47 9.22
N PRO A 150 10.06 -0.07 8.54
CA PRO A 150 10.33 0.26 7.14
C PRO A 150 9.18 -0.17 6.23
N PHE A 151 8.17 -0.84 6.79
CA PHE A 151 7.02 -1.33 6.06
C PHE A 151 5.81 -0.44 6.19
N THR A 152 5.69 0.31 7.27
CA THR A 152 4.57 1.22 7.46
C THR A 152 4.59 2.29 6.39
N GLU A 153 5.78 2.75 6.07
CA GLU A 153 5.92 3.71 5.01
C GLU A 153 7.15 3.33 4.20
N SER A 154 6.98 3.27 2.93
CA SER A 154 8.07 3.11 2.00
C SER A 154 8.80 4.45 1.83
N ALA A 155 8.85 5.25 2.87
CA ALA A 155 9.47 6.57 2.84
C ALA A 155 10.98 6.44 2.72
N GLU A 156 11.57 7.30 1.91
CA GLU A 156 13.03 7.40 1.76
C GLU A 156 13.68 7.97 3.03
N THR A 157 12.89 8.64 3.88
CA THR A 157 13.38 9.23 5.11
C THR A 157 12.35 9.16 6.25
N TRP A 158 12.79 8.80 7.43
CA TRP A 158 12.00 8.68 8.65
C TRP A 158 11.33 9.99 9.11
N GLN A 159 11.84 11.11 8.65
CA GLN A 159 11.32 12.43 9.03
C GLN A 159 9.90 12.67 8.56
N TYR A 160 9.52 12.03 7.47
CA TYR A 160 8.16 12.09 6.96
C TYR A 160 7.22 11.22 7.70
N ILE A 161 7.72 10.07 8.09
CA ILE A 161 7.03 9.13 8.94
C ILE A 161 6.51 9.83 10.19
N ALA A 162 7.37 10.59 10.87
CA ALA A 162 6.98 11.34 12.05
C ALA A 162 5.91 12.41 11.77
N ALA A 163 6.05 13.15 10.67
CA ALA A 163 5.08 14.18 10.28
C ALA A 163 3.71 13.61 9.91
N ASP A 164 3.68 12.55 9.14
CA ASP A 164 2.45 11.89 8.72
C ASP A 164 1.77 11.17 9.91
N ARG A 165 2.52 10.51 10.79
CA ARG A 165 1.98 9.82 11.98
C ARG A 165 1.35 10.73 13.02
N ALA A 166 1.83 11.94 13.20
CA ALA A 166 1.15 12.91 14.04
C ALA A 166 -0.29 13.18 13.58
N ARG A 167 -0.60 12.88 12.33
CA ARG A 167 -1.94 12.98 11.71
C ARG A 167 -2.71 11.66 11.71
N GLU A 168 -2.03 10.52 11.60
CA GLU A 168 -2.63 9.17 11.62
C GLU A 168 -3.24 8.76 12.97
N ALA A 169 -2.87 9.43 14.03
CA ALA A 169 -3.14 9.05 15.43
C ALA A 169 -4.61 8.84 15.82
N LYS A 170 -5.51 8.51 14.89
CA LYS A 170 -6.94 8.32 15.15
C LYS A 170 -7.57 7.09 14.51
N GLY A 171 -6.84 6.12 14.05
CA GLY A 171 -7.50 5.00 13.36
C GLY A 171 -6.71 3.72 13.20
N ASP A 172 -5.46 3.69 13.58
CA ASP A 172 -4.72 2.44 13.58
C ASP A 172 -5.13 1.61 14.80
N GLY A 173 -6.21 0.87 14.62
CA GLY A 173 -6.52 -0.22 15.51
C GLY A 173 -5.35 -1.20 15.51
N GLU A 174 -4.92 -1.65 16.71
CA GLU A 174 -3.82 -2.60 16.87
C GLU A 174 -4.13 -3.98 16.27
N GLU A 175 -5.37 -4.19 15.80
CA GLU A 175 -5.86 -5.47 15.28
C GLU A 175 -5.85 -5.50 13.76
N ASN A 176 -5.31 -6.59 13.22
CA ASN A 176 -5.32 -6.89 11.79
C ASN A 176 -5.96 -8.26 11.54
N LEU A 177 -6.64 -8.41 10.41
CA LEU A 177 -7.12 -9.70 9.94
C LEU A 177 -6.42 -10.09 8.63
N PHE A 178 -5.89 -11.31 8.59
CA PHE A 178 -5.57 -11.97 7.33
C PHE A 178 -6.82 -12.51 6.67
N VAL A 179 -6.89 -12.44 5.36
CA VAL A 179 -7.91 -13.13 4.55
C VAL A 179 -7.31 -14.43 4.03
N VAL A 180 -7.82 -15.58 4.46
CA VAL A 180 -7.23 -16.90 4.20
C VAL A 180 -7.03 -17.20 2.70
N LYS A 181 -7.99 -16.78 1.86
CA LYS A 181 -7.90 -16.90 0.38
C LYS A 181 -7.25 -15.69 -0.30
N GLY A 182 -6.64 -14.81 0.48
CA GLY A 182 -5.99 -13.58 0.06
C GLY A 182 -6.95 -12.39 -0.09
N ILE A 183 -6.50 -11.24 0.41
CA ILE A 183 -7.29 -10.00 0.38
C ILE A 183 -7.48 -9.47 -1.05
N GLY A 184 -6.50 -9.69 -1.94
CA GLY A 184 -6.65 -9.35 -3.35
C GLY A 184 -7.75 -10.18 -4.04
N SER A 185 -7.91 -11.46 -3.65
CA SER A 185 -9.02 -12.32 -4.12
C SER A 185 -10.37 -11.82 -3.62
N LEU A 186 -10.44 -11.37 -2.36
CA LEU A 186 -11.64 -10.74 -1.78
C LEU A 186 -12.04 -9.49 -2.59
N VAL A 187 -11.10 -8.58 -2.83
CA VAL A 187 -11.36 -7.32 -3.55
C VAL A 187 -11.78 -7.60 -4.99
N ALA A 188 -11.14 -8.55 -5.66
CA ALA A 188 -11.52 -8.95 -7.02
C ALA A 188 -12.95 -9.54 -7.05
N ALA A 189 -13.28 -10.42 -6.11
CA ALA A 189 -14.62 -10.99 -5.99
C ALA A 189 -15.67 -9.91 -5.69
N TRP A 190 -15.34 -8.91 -4.88
CA TRP A 190 -16.22 -7.78 -4.60
C TRP A 190 -16.46 -6.93 -5.85
N GLY A 191 -15.43 -6.59 -6.62
CA GLY A 191 -15.57 -5.88 -7.89
C GLY A 191 -16.45 -6.63 -8.90
N GLN A 192 -16.27 -7.96 -9.01
CA GLN A 192 -17.07 -8.81 -9.88
C GLN A 192 -18.57 -8.86 -9.51
N LYS A 193 -18.96 -8.40 -8.33
CA LYS A 193 -20.36 -8.30 -7.88
C LYS A 193 -21.02 -6.95 -8.21
N LEU A 194 -20.28 -6.02 -8.81
CA LEU A 194 -20.86 -4.76 -9.26
C LEU A 194 -22.05 -4.99 -10.21
N ARG A 195 -23.20 -4.48 -9.85
CA ARG A 195 -24.43 -4.54 -10.64
C ARG A 195 -25.25 -3.29 -10.41
N PRO A 196 -25.92 -2.76 -11.42
CA PRO A 196 -26.87 -1.68 -11.24
C PRO A 196 -28.01 -2.06 -10.30
N THR A 197 -28.35 -1.20 -9.38
CA THR A 197 -29.52 -1.37 -8.49
C THR A 197 -30.67 -0.44 -8.85
N SER A 198 -30.40 0.60 -9.63
CA SER A 198 -31.35 1.67 -9.95
C SER A 198 -31.81 1.69 -11.41
N GLY A 199 -31.57 0.63 -12.20
CA GLY A 199 -31.85 0.61 -13.63
C GLY A 199 -30.83 1.32 -14.51
N SER A 200 -29.68 1.75 -13.92
CA SER A 200 -28.55 2.31 -14.65
C SER A 200 -27.81 1.23 -15.45
N THR A 201 -26.91 1.66 -16.32
CA THR A 201 -26.00 0.77 -17.06
C THR A 201 -24.64 0.76 -16.36
N TYR A 202 -24.03 -0.42 -16.21
CA TYR A 202 -22.66 -0.57 -15.77
C TYR A 202 -21.81 -1.19 -16.88
N VAL A 203 -20.73 -0.52 -17.26
CA VAL A 203 -19.84 -0.94 -18.35
C VAL A 203 -18.40 -1.02 -17.86
N GLU A 204 -17.80 -2.20 -18.00
CA GLU A 204 -16.39 -2.44 -17.68
C GLU A 204 -15.54 -2.34 -18.94
N HIS A 205 -14.45 -1.58 -18.84
CA HIS A 205 -13.43 -1.44 -19.88
C HIS A 205 -12.09 -1.91 -19.29
N PHE A 206 -11.84 -3.22 -19.35
CA PHE A 206 -10.56 -3.79 -18.96
C PHE A 206 -9.52 -3.65 -20.08
N GLY A 207 -8.25 -3.46 -19.71
CA GLY A 207 -7.18 -3.16 -20.64
C GLY A 207 -7.19 -1.69 -21.14
N ALA A 208 -8.11 -0.87 -20.64
CA ALA A 208 -8.29 0.51 -21.08
C ALA A 208 -7.29 1.45 -20.40
N VAL A 209 -6.24 1.85 -21.11
CA VAL A 209 -5.21 2.78 -20.63
C VAL A 209 -5.62 4.20 -21.00
N VAL A 210 -6.11 4.95 -19.99
CA VAL A 210 -6.47 6.36 -20.19
C VAL A 210 -5.19 7.19 -20.33
N SER A 211 -5.09 7.93 -21.42
CA SER A 211 -3.94 8.79 -21.76
C SER A 211 -4.26 10.28 -21.66
N LYS A 212 -5.55 10.66 -21.71
CA LYS A 212 -5.95 12.07 -21.66
C LYS A 212 -7.32 12.23 -21.00
N ILE A 213 -7.46 13.31 -20.22
CA ILE A 213 -8.70 13.78 -19.60
C ILE A 213 -8.89 15.24 -20.01
N ALA A 214 -9.78 15.49 -20.97
CA ALA A 214 -10.19 16.84 -21.33
C ALA A 214 -11.48 17.17 -20.58
N TYR A 215 -11.59 18.36 -19.96
CA TYR A 215 -12.71 18.71 -19.10
C TYR A 215 -13.05 20.19 -19.13
N ASP A 216 -14.32 20.51 -19.02
CA ASP A 216 -14.85 21.86 -18.84
C ASP A 216 -15.86 21.91 -17.69
N ASP A 217 -16.76 22.90 -17.67
CA ASP A 217 -17.76 23.03 -16.60
C ASP A 217 -18.91 22.02 -16.74
N ASP A 218 -19.11 21.46 -17.92
CA ASP A 218 -20.26 20.62 -18.26
C ASP A 218 -19.89 19.13 -18.45
N LYS A 219 -18.74 18.84 -19.08
CA LYS A 219 -18.39 17.51 -19.54
C LYS A 219 -16.92 17.15 -19.29
N VAL A 220 -16.70 15.85 -19.32
CA VAL A 220 -15.35 15.25 -19.33
C VAL A 220 -15.24 14.30 -20.52
N THR A 221 -14.17 14.43 -21.27
CA THR A 221 -13.86 13.52 -22.39
C THR A 221 -12.56 12.78 -22.10
N LEU A 222 -12.65 11.46 -21.97
CA LEU A 222 -11.53 10.55 -21.78
C LEU A 222 -11.04 10.03 -23.11
N THR A 223 -9.71 9.97 -23.29
CA THR A 223 -9.08 9.25 -24.41
C THR A 223 -8.34 8.03 -23.87
N TYR A 224 -8.61 6.85 -24.42
CA TYR A 224 -7.98 5.58 -24.09
C TYR A 224 -7.94 4.69 -25.33
N ASP A 225 -6.84 3.98 -25.58
CA ASP A 225 -6.67 3.02 -26.68
C ASP A 225 -7.18 3.52 -28.06
N SER A 226 -6.92 4.80 -28.38
CA SER A 226 -7.45 5.49 -29.58
C SER A 226 -8.97 5.66 -29.62
N GLN A 227 -9.67 5.38 -28.51
CA GLN A 227 -11.10 5.62 -28.33
C GLN A 227 -11.37 6.88 -27.52
N SER A 228 -12.58 7.37 -27.57
CA SER A 228 -13.03 8.53 -26.79
C SER A 228 -14.37 8.24 -26.11
N LEU A 229 -14.47 8.63 -24.85
CA LEU A 229 -15.69 8.52 -24.04
C LEU A 229 -16.01 9.88 -23.39
N THR A 230 -17.17 10.43 -23.70
CA THR A 230 -17.65 11.67 -23.09
C THR A 230 -18.71 11.36 -22.02
N VAL A 231 -18.52 11.93 -20.82
CA VAL A 231 -19.35 11.73 -19.63
C VAL A 231 -19.62 13.06 -18.93
N ASP A 232 -20.53 13.05 -17.94
CA ASP A 232 -20.90 14.24 -17.18
C ASP A 232 -19.90 14.53 -16.03
N ALA A 233 -19.26 13.49 -15.50
CA ALA A 233 -18.23 13.58 -14.46
C ALA A 233 -17.27 12.40 -14.52
N CYS A 234 -16.07 12.57 -13.96
CA CYS A 234 -15.06 11.52 -13.89
C CYS A 234 -14.43 11.45 -12.49
N ILE A 235 -14.28 10.23 -11.97
CA ILE A 235 -13.53 9.96 -10.73
C ILE A 235 -12.20 9.29 -11.11
N VAL A 236 -11.10 9.93 -10.76
CA VAL A 236 -9.73 9.46 -11.02
C VAL A 236 -9.20 8.78 -9.77
N THR A 237 -8.92 7.46 -9.85
CA THR A 237 -8.47 6.65 -8.72
C THR A 237 -7.10 5.99 -8.96
N VAL A 238 -6.37 6.45 -10.00
CA VAL A 238 -5.06 5.92 -10.34
C VAL A 238 -4.00 6.32 -9.32
N PRO A 239 -2.91 5.54 -9.17
CA PRO A 239 -1.82 5.87 -8.25
C PRO A 239 -1.18 7.24 -8.54
N VAL A 240 -0.69 7.92 -7.49
CA VAL A 240 -0.05 9.25 -7.61
C VAL A 240 1.18 9.23 -8.51
N SER A 241 1.89 8.11 -8.61
CA SER A 241 3.00 7.91 -9.56
C SER A 241 2.55 8.03 -11.02
N VAL A 242 1.38 7.50 -11.35
CA VAL A 242 0.78 7.58 -12.70
C VAL A 242 0.26 8.98 -13.00
N LEU A 243 -0.28 9.67 -11.98
CA LEU A 243 -0.70 11.07 -12.12
C LEU A 243 0.49 12.02 -12.26
N GLY A 244 1.54 11.79 -11.49
CA GLY A 244 2.67 12.71 -11.38
C GLY A 244 3.69 12.62 -12.54
N ASP A 245 3.74 11.51 -13.27
CA ASP A 245 4.69 11.31 -14.37
C ASP A 245 4.20 11.82 -15.74
N GLY A 246 2.97 12.32 -15.81
CA GLY A 246 2.38 12.84 -17.03
C GLY A 246 1.84 11.78 -17.99
N SER A 247 1.71 10.53 -17.56
CA SER A 247 1.08 9.46 -18.35
C SER A 247 -0.35 9.77 -18.74
N ILE A 248 -1.04 10.60 -17.93
CA ILE A 248 -2.38 11.10 -18.21
C ILE A 248 -2.29 12.63 -18.43
N ALA A 249 -2.54 13.08 -19.65
CA ALA A 249 -2.61 14.50 -19.97
C ALA A 249 -3.96 15.10 -19.52
N PHE A 250 -3.92 16.23 -18.80
CA PHE A 250 -5.11 16.98 -18.40
C PHE A 250 -5.26 18.23 -19.25
N GLU A 251 -6.46 18.49 -19.81
CA GLU A 251 -6.80 19.68 -20.60
C GLU A 251 -8.11 20.29 -20.11
N PRO A 252 -8.04 21.50 -19.50
CA PRO A 252 -6.84 22.28 -19.17
C PRO A 252 -5.95 21.57 -18.15
N ALA A 253 -4.70 22.04 -17.99
CA ALA A 253 -3.79 21.51 -16.99
C ALA A 253 -4.39 21.63 -15.58
N LEU A 254 -4.08 20.66 -14.70
CA LEU A 254 -4.50 20.71 -13.30
C LEU A 254 -4.03 21.99 -12.62
N PRO A 255 -4.79 22.53 -11.65
CA PRO A 255 -4.38 23.67 -10.84
C PRO A 255 -3.04 23.47 -10.15
N ASP A 256 -2.37 24.60 -9.82
CA ASP A 256 -1.06 24.56 -9.15
C ASP A 256 -1.07 23.76 -7.84
N ALA A 257 -2.16 23.82 -7.09
CA ALA A 257 -2.29 23.06 -5.84
C ALA A 257 -2.15 21.55 -6.09
N HIS A 258 -2.82 21.00 -7.11
CA HIS A 258 -2.71 19.59 -7.49
C HIS A 258 -1.31 19.25 -8.00
N ARG A 259 -0.77 20.10 -8.89
CA ARG A 259 0.58 19.87 -9.42
C ARG A 259 1.65 19.89 -8.34
N ASN A 260 1.51 20.76 -7.34
CA ASN A 260 2.42 20.83 -6.20
C ASN A 260 2.22 19.62 -5.26
N ALA A 261 0.98 19.19 -5.02
CA ALA A 261 0.71 17.97 -4.27
C ALA A 261 1.36 16.74 -4.92
N LEU A 262 1.27 16.59 -6.25
CA LEU A 262 1.90 15.50 -6.99
C LEU A 262 3.44 15.53 -7.01
N LYS A 263 4.07 16.66 -6.65
CA LYS A 263 5.54 16.72 -6.47
C LYS A 263 5.99 16.14 -5.14
N VAL A 264 5.13 16.19 -4.11
CA VAL A 264 5.44 15.73 -2.75
C VAL A 264 4.84 14.37 -2.42
N LEU A 265 3.69 14.02 -3.00
CA LEU A 265 3.10 12.69 -2.84
C LEU A 265 3.75 11.70 -3.80
N ARG A 266 4.39 10.68 -3.26
CA ARG A 266 5.11 9.64 -4.00
C ARG A 266 4.67 8.27 -3.55
N LEU A 267 5.04 7.23 -4.31
CA LEU A 267 4.94 5.84 -3.89
C LEU A 267 6.30 5.30 -3.50
N GLY A 268 6.34 4.58 -2.39
CA GLY A 268 7.55 3.95 -1.92
C GLY A 268 7.85 2.63 -2.62
N SER A 269 9.07 2.14 -2.44
CA SER A 269 9.50 0.81 -2.86
C SER A 269 9.20 -0.21 -1.78
N TYR A 270 8.60 -1.34 -2.18
CA TYR A 270 8.25 -2.42 -1.27
C TYR A 270 8.34 -3.76 -1.97
N LYS A 271 9.12 -4.66 -1.40
CA LYS A 271 9.34 -6.02 -1.92
C LYS A 271 8.77 -7.04 -0.94
N LYS A 272 7.95 -7.95 -1.45
CA LYS A 272 7.52 -9.14 -0.73
C LYS A 272 7.98 -10.37 -1.49
N LEU A 273 8.41 -11.38 -0.77
CA LEU A 273 8.67 -12.69 -1.32
C LEU A 273 8.04 -13.77 -0.44
N ALA A 274 7.66 -14.88 -1.06
CA ALA A 274 7.16 -16.05 -0.38
C ALA A 274 7.93 -17.28 -0.87
N LEU A 275 8.31 -18.15 0.05
CA LEU A 275 9.06 -19.36 -0.19
C LEU A 275 8.41 -20.52 0.54
N ARG A 276 8.09 -21.60 -0.19
CA ARG A 276 7.57 -22.81 0.46
C ARG A 276 8.68 -23.56 1.16
N LEU A 277 8.49 -23.85 2.43
CA LEU A 277 9.37 -24.64 3.26
C LEU A 277 9.22 -26.13 2.95
N ARG A 278 10.30 -26.89 3.07
CA ARG A 278 10.28 -28.35 3.04
C ARG A 278 10.00 -28.94 4.43
N THR A 279 10.49 -28.25 5.46
CA THR A 279 10.34 -28.61 6.86
C THR A 279 9.95 -27.36 7.64
N SER A 280 9.17 -27.51 8.70
CA SER A 280 8.84 -26.39 9.60
C SER A 280 10.00 -26.18 10.58
N PRO A 281 10.79 -25.11 10.44
CA PRO A 281 11.89 -24.82 11.36
C PRO A 281 11.33 -24.44 12.75
N ALA A 282 11.92 -25.00 13.80
CA ALA A 282 11.50 -24.69 15.18
C ALA A 282 11.76 -23.24 15.56
N ASP A 283 12.81 -22.65 15.00
CA ASP A 283 13.27 -21.28 15.30
C ASP A 283 12.37 -20.19 14.69
N ILE A 284 11.48 -20.54 13.77
CA ILE A 284 10.56 -19.60 13.15
C ILE A 284 9.13 -19.99 13.53
N VAL A 285 8.65 -19.45 14.65
CA VAL A 285 7.30 -19.74 15.18
C VAL A 285 6.26 -19.07 14.30
N PRO A 286 5.18 -19.76 13.89
CA PRO A 286 4.06 -19.12 13.17
C PRO A 286 3.45 -17.97 13.96
N GLY A 287 3.07 -16.89 13.27
CA GLY A 287 2.53 -15.68 13.91
C GLY A 287 3.59 -14.76 14.53
N THR A 288 4.87 -15.17 14.53
CA THR A 288 5.97 -14.33 15.02
C THR A 288 6.70 -13.66 13.86
N ASN A 289 6.86 -12.36 13.95
CA ASN A 289 7.64 -11.54 13.02
C ASN A 289 9.09 -11.46 13.49
N TYR A 290 10.02 -11.77 12.60
CA TYR A 290 11.45 -11.71 12.85
C TYR A 290 12.10 -10.67 11.95
N TYR A 291 13.15 -10.04 12.44
CA TYR A 291 13.93 -9.06 11.70
C TYR A 291 15.37 -9.53 11.56
N LEU A 292 15.92 -9.39 10.38
CA LEU A 292 17.24 -9.87 10.01
C LEU A 292 17.93 -8.81 9.15
N ALA A 293 19.07 -8.32 9.63
CA ALA A 293 19.89 -7.37 8.87
C ALA A 293 20.57 -8.03 7.67
N GLU A 294 20.72 -7.26 6.59
CA GLU A 294 21.45 -7.61 5.38
C GLU A 294 22.52 -6.54 5.13
N ASP A 295 23.71 -6.97 4.72
CA ASP A 295 24.86 -6.10 4.56
C ASP A 295 25.08 -5.62 3.12
N ASP A 296 24.69 -6.44 2.12
CA ASP A 296 24.90 -6.13 0.71
C ASP A 296 23.76 -6.67 -0.19
N PRO A 297 22.87 -5.82 -0.71
CA PRO A 297 22.73 -4.40 -0.33
C PRO A 297 22.30 -4.25 1.12
N PRO A 298 22.71 -3.18 1.81
CA PRO A 298 22.38 -2.98 3.20
C PRO A 298 20.89 -2.79 3.40
N GLY A 299 20.33 -3.41 4.44
CA GLY A 299 18.92 -3.30 4.75
C GLY A 299 18.41 -4.32 5.76
N VAL A 300 17.10 -4.44 5.85
CA VAL A 300 16.44 -5.32 6.80
C VAL A 300 15.36 -6.15 6.10
N TRP A 301 15.40 -7.44 6.34
CA TRP A 301 14.31 -8.35 6.06
C TRP A 301 13.41 -8.46 7.28
N GLN A 302 12.10 -8.23 7.13
CA GLN A 302 11.10 -8.82 8.00
C GLN A 302 10.72 -10.17 7.43
N TYR A 303 10.60 -11.20 8.26
CA TYR A 303 10.13 -12.49 7.80
C TYR A 303 9.28 -13.19 8.88
N TYR A 304 8.34 -14.00 8.44
CA TYR A 304 7.42 -14.71 9.31
C TYR A 304 6.73 -15.86 8.57
N ARG A 305 6.11 -16.75 9.35
CA ARG A 305 5.15 -17.74 8.85
C ARG A 305 3.75 -17.31 9.25
N LEU A 306 2.80 -17.44 8.32
CA LEU A 306 1.40 -17.13 8.63
C LEU A 306 0.83 -18.18 9.60
N PRO A 307 -0.07 -17.80 10.53
CA PRO A 307 -0.68 -18.75 11.45
C PRO A 307 -1.54 -19.80 10.75
N HIS A 308 -2.05 -19.50 9.57
CA HIS A 308 -2.89 -20.38 8.74
C HIS A 308 -2.16 -21.04 7.55
N ALA A 309 -0.86 -20.79 7.40
CA ALA A 309 -0.02 -21.35 6.33
C ALA A 309 1.44 -21.48 6.83
N ASP A 310 1.67 -22.39 7.73
CA ASP A 310 2.94 -22.57 8.45
C ASP A 310 4.05 -23.19 7.60
N ASP A 311 3.72 -23.69 6.40
CA ASP A 311 4.67 -24.21 5.42
C ASP A 311 5.18 -23.18 4.42
N VAL A 312 4.80 -21.90 4.58
CA VAL A 312 5.27 -20.80 3.73
C VAL A 312 5.96 -19.74 4.58
N LEU A 313 7.18 -19.40 4.22
CA LEU A 313 7.92 -18.27 4.77
C LEU A 313 7.70 -17.06 3.88
N ILE A 314 7.22 -15.97 4.48
CA ILE A 314 7.07 -14.67 3.84
C ILE A 314 8.20 -13.76 4.31
N ALA A 315 8.76 -12.97 3.41
CA ALA A 315 9.71 -11.92 3.76
C ALA A 315 9.35 -10.61 3.08
N HIS A 316 9.62 -9.52 3.78
CA HIS A 316 9.39 -8.17 3.35
C HIS A 316 10.68 -7.36 3.40
N ALA A 317 10.80 -6.41 2.46
CA ALA A 317 11.79 -5.35 2.46
C ALA A 317 11.13 -4.06 1.96
N ALA A 318 11.60 -2.91 2.42
CA ALA A 318 11.03 -1.61 2.05
C ALA A 318 12.12 -0.54 1.83
N GLY A 319 11.73 0.64 1.36
CA GLY A 319 12.60 1.79 1.17
C GLY A 319 13.74 1.53 0.18
N ASP A 320 14.91 2.07 0.47
CA ASP A 320 16.10 1.95 -0.38
C ASP A 320 16.57 0.52 -0.58
N PHE A 321 16.42 -0.32 0.45
CA PHE A 321 16.73 -1.73 0.36
C PHE A 321 15.84 -2.42 -0.68
N ALA A 322 14.53 -2.23 -0.62
CA ALA A 322 13.61 -2.78 -1.62
C ALA A 322 13.93 -2.24 -3.04
N ALA A 323 14.26 -0.96 -3.16
CA ALA A 323 14.65 -0.34 -4.43
C ALA A 323 15.98 -0.94 -4.97
N ALA A 324 16.92 -1.29 -4.10
CA ALA A 324 18.13 -2.00 -4.49
C ALA A 324 17.80 -3.41 -4.98
N LEU A 325 16.95 -4.14 -4.27
CA LEU A 325 16.50 -5.48 -4.67
C LEU A 325 15.72 -5.47 -6.00
N ASP A 326 14.98 -4.41 -6.33
CA ASP A 326 14.25 -4.27 -7.60
C ASP A 326 15.17 -4.15 -8.83
N ARG A 327 16.46 -3.85 -8.63
CA ARG A 327 17.48 -3.80 -9.69
C ARG A 327 18.14 -5.14 -9.95
N LEU A 328 17.96 -6.10 -9.05
CA LEU A 328 18.52 -7.45 -9.17
C LEU A 328 17.55 -8.38 -9.93
N PRO A 329 18.08 -9.38 -10.63
CA PRO A 329 17.26 -10.46 -11.13
C PRO A 329 16.53 -11.20 -10.00
N ASP A 330 15.30 -11.62 -10.22
CA ASP A 330 14.48 -12.33 -9.24
C ASP A 330 15.22 -13.54 -8.60
N SER A 331 16.00 -14.26 -9.42
CA SER A 331 16.79 -15.42 -8.94
C SER A 331 17.86 -15.02 -7.91
N GLU A 332 18.45 -13.84 -8.05
CA GLU A 332 19.46 -13.34 -7.11
C GLU A 332 18.81 -12.87 -5.81
N VAL A 333 17.68 -12.18 -5.88
CA VAL A 333 16.92 -11.79 -4.69
C VAL A 333 16.51 -13.02 -3.87
N PHE A 334 15.98 -14.06 -4.51
CA PHE A 334 15.66 -15.31 -3.83
C PHE A 334 16.90 -16.00 -3.23
N LYS A 335 18.03 -15.99 -3.94
CA LYS A 335 19.28 -16.56 -3.46
C LYS A 335 19.78 -15.78 -2.24
N LEU A 336 19.78 -14.46 -2.30
CA LEU A 336 20.20 -13.57 -1.21
C LEU A 336 19.42 -13.92 0.07
N PHE A 337 18.10 -13.82 0.03
CA PHE A 337 17.27 -14.11 1.20
C PHE A 337 17.44 -15.55 1.70
N LYS A 338 17.45 -16.55 0.79
CA LYS A 338 17.64 -17.95 1.19
C LYS A 338 18.97 -18.18 1.90
N THR A 339 20.04 -17.61 1.38
CA THR A 339 21.36 -17.75 1.99
C THR A 339 21.36 -17.12 3.38
N ARG A 340 20.85 -15.91 3.50
CA ARG A 340 20.83 -15.19 4.78
C ARG A 340 19.99 -15.90 5.84
N ILE A 341 18.77 -16.35 5.48
CA ILE A 341 17.90 -17.04 6.45
C ILE A 341 18.47 -18.43 6.84
N GLN A 342 19.17 -19.11 5.95
CA GLN A 342 19.78 -20.40 6.24
C GLN A 342 21.02 -20.28 7.14
N THR A 343 21.71 -19.14 7.12
CA THR A 343 22.78 -18.87 8.09
C THR A 343 22.23 -18.44 9.45
N ALA A 344 21.09 -17.73 9.46
CA ALA A 344 20.49 -17.22 10.69
C ALA A 344 19.65 -18.26 11.43
N CYS A 345 19.09 -19.25 10.74
CA CYS A 345 18.18 -20.24 11.30
C CYS A 345 18.54 -21.66 10.82
N ASP A 346 18.83 -22.54 11.76
CA ASP A 346 19.17 -23.92 11.45
C ASP A 346 17.99 -24.70 10.86
N GLY A 347 18.31 -25.63 9.97
CA GLY A 347 17.33 -26.59 9.44
C GLY A 347 16.29 -25.98 8.47
N VAL A 348 16.48 -24.75 7.99
CA VAL A 348 15.59 -24.12 7.00
C VAL A 348 15.90 -24.64 5.60
N PHE A 349 14.95 -25.38 5.04
CA PHE A 349 15.03 -25.91 3.68
C PHE A 349 13.81 -25.52 2.88
N PHE A 350 14.01 -25.22 1.59
CA PHE A 350 12.96 -24.76 0.70
C PHE A 350 12.66 -25.78 -0.40
N THR A 351 11.42 -25.74 -0.89
CA THR A 351 11.00 -26.39 -2.12
C THR A 351 11.19 -25.46 -3.33
N THR A 352 10.62 -25.81 -4.48
CA THR A 352 10.62 -24.95 -5.67
C THR A 352 9.51 -23.88 -5.66
N GLY A 353 8.50 -24.00 -4.78
CA GLY A 353 7.39 -23.05 -4.68
C GLY A 353 7.87 -21.70 -4.17
N ARG A 354 7.73 -20.67 -5.00
CA ARG A 354 8.15 -19.31 -4.68
C ARG A 354 7.35 -18.27 -5.45
N ALA A 355 7.18 -17.10 -4.84
CA ALA A 355 6.53 -15.94 -5.45
C ALA A 355 7.21 -14.66 -4.98
N MET A 356 7.14 -13.59 -5.77
CA MET A 356 7.71 -12.29 -5.42
C MET A 356 6.91 -11.14 -6.04
N THR A 357 7.04 -9.96 -5.46
CA THR A 357 6.45 -8.72 -5.98
C THR A 357 7.48 -7.90 -6.74
N ASN A 358 7.00 -7.02 -7.61
CA ASN A 358 7.82 -6.04 -8.31
C ASN A 358 6.97 -4.81 -8.63
N TRP A 359 6.44 -4.16 -7.58
CA TRP A 359 5.49 -3.05 -7.72
C TRP A 359 6.10 -1.82 -8.39
N SER A 360 7.38 -1.55 -8.19
CA SER A 360 8.08 -0.43 -8.83
C SER A 360 8.10 -0.55 -10.36
N ASN A 361 8.09 -1.77 -10.88
CA ASN A 361 8.11 -2.06 -12.32
C ASN A 361 6.72 -2.42 -12.90
N GLU A 362 5.66 -2.44 -12.10
CA GLU A 362 4.29 -2.64 -12.59
C GLU A 362 3.76 -1.36 -13.26
N PRO A 363 3.47 -1.35 -14.57
CA PRO A 363 3.16 -0.09 -15.29
C PRO A 363 1.95 0.67 -14.75
N ALA A 364 0.96 -0.03 -14.21
CA ALA A 364 -0.26 0.55 -13.66
C ALA A 364 -0.15 0.97 -12.18
N ALA A 365 0.99 0.71 -11.53
CA ALA A 365 1.20 1.06 -10.11
C ALA A 365 2.46 1.91 -9.90
N ARG A 366 3.64 1.44 -10.35
CA ARG A 366 4.95 2.10 -10.26
C ARG A 366 5.35 2.45 -8.83
N GLY A 367 5.10 1.54 -7.91
CA GLY A 367 5.37 1.65 -6.49
C GLY A 367 4.30 1.00 -5.62
N ALA A 368 4.52 0.96 -4.31
CA ALA A 368 3.63 0.31 -3.36
C ALA A 368 2.52 1.26 -2.90
N TYR A 369 2.66 1.90 -1.74
CA TYR A 369 1.69 2.87 -1.23
C TYR A 369 2.31 4.25 -1.05
N SER A 370 1.45 5.26 -0.85
CA SER A 370 1.88 6.66 -0.87
C SER A 370 2.55 7.09 0.44
N TYR A 371 3.54 7.92 0.28
CA TYR A 371 4.14 8.69 1.36
C TYR A 371 4.33 10.14 0.93
N THR A 372 4.58 11.02 1.89
CA THR A 372 4.88 12.43 1.62
C THR A 372 6.39 12.62 1.57
N ALA A 373 6.90 13.06 0.42
CA ALA A 373 8.33 13.27 0.24
C ALA A 373 8.83 14.51 0.99
N PHE A 374 10.11 14.50 1.40
CA PHE A 374 10.74 15.61 2.15
C PHE A 374 10.91 16.88 1.31
N THR A 375 10.38 17.95 1.83
CA THR A 375 10.40 19.25 1.18
C THR A 375 11.42 20.23 1.77
N GLY A 376 12.12 19.82 2.86
CA GLY A 376 13.04 20.67 3.60
C GLY A 376 12.37 21.51 4.69
N GLY A 377 11.03 21.54 4.74
CA GLY A 377 10.26 22.33 5.70
C GLY A 377 10.06 21.66 7.07
N GLY A 378 10.39 20.38 7.17
CA GLY A 378 10.14 19.58 8.38
C GLY A 378 8.67 19.15 8.56
N PRO A 379 8.29 18.64 9.75
CA PRO A 379 6.97 18.07 10.00
C PRO A 379 5.81 19.07 9.85
N ASP A 380 6.07 20.34 10.01
CA ASP A 380 5.07 21.40 9.92
C ASP A 380 4.99 22.05 8.53
N ASP A 381 5.64 21.48 7.50
CA ASP A 381 5.60 22.03 6.15
C ASP A 381 4.16 22.03 5.61
N PRO A 382 3.56 23.20 5.39
CA PRO A 382 2.18 23.28 4.93
C PRO A 382 1.95 22.64 3.54
N ASN A 383 2.99 22.53 2.72
CA ASN A 383 2.88 21.88 1.41
C ASN A 383 2.78 20.36 1.59
N ALA A 384 3.55 19.79 2.51
CA ALA A 384 3.47 18.38 2.85
C ALA A 384 2.13 18.05 3.52
N LEU A 385 1.78 18.79 4.58
CA LEU A 385 0.57 18.54 5.38
C LEU A 385 -0.73 18.65 4.58
N LYS A 386 -0.79 19.54 3.58
CA LYS A 386 -1.99 19.80 2.77
C LYS A 386 -2.02 19.09 1.42
N ALA A 387 -0.96 18.35 1.09
CA ALA A 387 -0.84 17.74 -0.23
C ALA A 387 -1.98 16.74 -0.52
N ARG A 388 -2.36 15.92 0.47
CA ARG A 388 -3.44 14.95 0.32
C ARG A 388 -4.81 15.62 0.17
N ASP A 389 -5.07 16.66 0.96
CA ASP A 389 -6.31 17.46 0.86
C ASP A 389 -6.38 18.21 -0.47
N ALA A 390 -5.26 18.79 -0.91
CA ALA A 390 -5.18 19.46 -2.19
C ALA A 390 -5.46 18.50 -3.35
N LEU A 391 -4.87 17.28 -3.32
CA LEU A 391 -5.13 16.27 -4.34
C LEU A 391 -6.59 15.77 -4.29
N ALA A 392 -7.19 15.71 -3.11
CA ALA A 392 -8.59 15.27 -2.93
C ALA A 392 -9.61 16.27 -3.45
N THR A 393 -9.23 17.55 -3.64
CA THR A 393 -10.13 18.63 -4.06
C THR A 393 -10.60 18.42 -5.51
N PRO A 394 -11.91 18.47 -5.81
CA PRO A 394 -12.39 18.36 -7.18
C PRO A 394 -11.93 19.51 -8.07
N VAL A 395 -11.76 19.25 -9.36
CA VAL A 395 -11.48 20.26 -10.39
C VAL A 395 -12.58 20.20 -11.43
N LYS A 396 -13.54 21.13 -11.34
CA LYS A 396 -14.75 21.11 -12.18
C LYS A 396 -15.47 19.77 -12.07
N ARG A 397 -15.55 19.01 -13.16
CA ARG A 397 -16.21 17.69 -13.25
C ARG A 397 -15.23 16.51 -13.03
N VAL A 398 -14.01 16.78 -12.61
CA VAL A 398 -12.98 15.75 -12.31
C VAL A 398 -12.78 15.65 -10.81
N TYR A 399 -13.00 14.47 -10.26
CA TYR A 399 -12.91 14.15 -8.84
C TYR A 399 -11.76 13.18 -8.62
N PHE A 400 -11.11 13.23 -7.45
CA PHE A 400 -9.95 12.41 -7.14
C PHE A 400 -10.21 11.54 -5.91
N ALA A 401 -9.81 10.27 -6.01
CA ALA A 401 -9.87 9.30 -4.92
C ALA A 401 -8.67 8.35 -4.98
N GLY A 402 -8.54 7.48 -4.02
CA GLY A 402 -7.42 6.57 -3.80
C GLY A 402 -6.80 6.85 -2.44
N GLU A 403 -6.03 5.87 -1.93
CA GLU A 403 -5.43 5.96 -0.58
C GLU A 403 -4.61 7.23 -0.36
N ALA A 404 -3.95 7.74 -1.41
CA ALA A 404 -3.13 8.96 -1.34
C ALA A 404 -3.93 10.25 -1.11
N THR A 405 -5.26 10.24 -1.29
CA THR A 405 -6.15 11.39 -1.08
C THR A 405 -6.80 11.39 0.29
N ASP A 406 -6.42 10.48 1.17
CA ASP A 406 -6.90 10.42 2.55
C ASP A 406 -5.79 10.87 3.51
N PRO A 407 -6.02 11.92 4.33
CA PRO A 407 -4.99 12.42 5.23
C PRO A 407 -4.88 11.64 6.54
N SER A 408 -5.83 10.73 6.81
CA SER A 408 -5.96 10.08 8.13
C SER A 408 -5.41 8.67 8.14
N CYS A 409 -5.68 7.89 7.09
CA CYS A 409 -5.28 6.49 7.00
C CYS A 409 -4.73 6.12 5.61
N TYR A 410 -3.97 7.04 4.98
CA TYR A 410 -3.32 6.79 3.69
C TYR A 410 -2.49 5.49 3.71
N GLY A 411 -2.21 4.95 2.53
CA GLY A 411 -1.50 3.68 2.39
C GLY A 411 -2.36 2.44 2.64
N THR A 412 -3.61 2.60 3.07
CA THR A 412 -4.49 1.50 3.48
C THR A 412 -5.65 1.25 2.52
N LEU A 413 -6.27 0.07 2.65
CA LEU A 413 -7.46 -0.27 1.86
C LEU A 413 -8.71 0.49 2.30
N GLN A 414 -8.86 0.77 3.61
CA GLN A 414 -9.97 1.58 4.11
C GLN A 414 -9.89 3.02 3.61
N ALA A 415 -8.69 3.63 3.56
CA ALA A 415 -8.50 4.95 2.96
C ALA A 415 -8.93 4.97 1.48
N ALA A 416 -8.53 3.94 0.73
CA ALA A 416 -8.98 3.80 -0.65
C ALA A 416 -10.50 3.68 -0.74
N TYR A 417 -11.14 2.88 0.12
CA TYR A 417 -12.59 2.71 0.15
C TYR A 417 -13.29 4.04 0.44
N PHE A 418 -12.97 4.67 1.56
CA PHE A 418 -13.64 5.91 1.99
C PHE A 418 -13.42 7.07 1.02
N SER A 419 -12.22 7.17 0.42
CA SER A 419 -11.97 8.19 -0.61
C SER A 419 -12.81 7.98 -1.87
N GLY A 420 -13.03 6.73 -2.28
CA GLY A 420 -13.90 6.40 -3.41
C GLY A 420 -15.35 6.76 -3.15
N GLU A 421 -15.87 6.40 -1.97
CA GLU A 421 -17.22 6.77 -1.53
C GLU A 421 -17.39 8.29 -1.44
N ARG A 422 -16.45 9.00 -0.80
CA ARG A 422 -16.42 10.47 -0.71
C ARG A 422 -16.51 11.12 -2.11
N ALA A 423 -15.68 10.66 -3.05
CA ALA A 423 -15.66 11.24 -4.40
C ALA A 423 -16.99 10.99 -5.14
N ALA A 424 -17.57 9.80 -4.99
CA ALA A 424 -18.87 9.48 -5.58
C ALA A 424 -20.01 10.34 -4.99
N VAL A 425 -20.02 10.51 -3.66
CA VAL A 425 -20.99 11.39 -2.98
C VAL A 425 -20.84 12.84 -3.45
N ALA A 426 -19.62 13.34 -3.62
CA ALA A 426 -19.37 14.69 -4.15
C ALA A 426 -19.91 14.84 -5.59
N VAL A 427 -19.68 13.84 -6.46
CA VAL A 427 -20.27 13.82 -7.82
C VAL A 427 -21.80 13.93 -7.76
N LEU A 428 -22.44 13.14 -6.90
CA LEU A 428 -23.90 13.13 -6.77
C LEU A 428 -24.42 14.47 -6.26
N HIS A 429 -23.76 15.08 -5.28
CA HIS A 429 -24.13 16.38 -4.73
C HIS A 429 -24.05 17.49 -5.78
N ASP A 430 -22.94 17.61 -6.51
CA ASP A 430 -22.69 18.71 -7.45
C ASP A 430 -23.59 18.63 -8.70
N VAL A 431 -24.05 17.44 -9.03
CA VAL A 431 -25.00 17.25 -10.15
C VAL A 431 -26.45 17.47 -9.72
N HIS A 432 -26.81 17.21 -8.46
CA HIS A 432 -28.14 17.51 -7.95
C HIS A 432 -28.34 19.02 -7.67
N ALA A 433 -27.23 19.75 -7.52
CA ALA A 433 -27.25 21.19 -7.27
C ALA A 433 -27.27 22.04 -8.57
N ALA A 434 -26.98 21.44 -9.70
CA ALA A 434 -26.99 22.08 -11.04
C ALA A 434 -28.28 21.79 -11.80
#